data_d1f33b43a4eed21f4cbb174a0dbbb01a
#
_entry.id   d1f33b43a4eed21f4cbb174a0dbbb01a
#
_cell.length_a   1.000
_cell.length_b   1.000
_cell.length_c   1.000
_cell.angle_alpha   90.00
_cell.angle_beta   90.00
_cell.angle_gamma   90.00
#
_symmetry.space_group_name_H-M   'P 1'
#
loop_
_entity.id
_entity.type
_entity.pdbx_description
1 polymer ?
#
loop_
_entity_poly.entity_id
_entity_poly.type
_entity_poly.pdbx_seq_one_letter_code
_entity_poly.pdbx_strand_id
1 'polypeptide(L)'
;MNRTRSLAVLAVVGLALAACSPAEDTSSETAPSASAASCDKATLTTVEPGKLVIATGQPSYEPWVSNDAPQSGEGFEAAVAYAAAEALGFDPADIQWTRTTFDVAIAPGAKDFDWNLQQFSITEDREKAVDFSSSYYDVNQAIVSYAGSPIAEAATLADLDSAKLGAAVGSTSLDAAQQLATGEEVAVFNDNAAAVSALKNKQIDGIVVDLPTAFYLVAAEIDEGVIVGQLPAAEGGTTDQFGILLGNNSPLTACTTQAVDQLRADGTLDQLESTWLGSDAGAPTLQ
;
A
#
# COMPACT_ATOMS: atom_id res chain seq x y z
N MET A 1 58.26 -22.97 39.14
CA MET A 1 59.69 -22.82 38.83
C MET A 1 59.85 -21.53 38.05
N ASN A 2 60.31 -20.51 38.76
CA ASN A 2 61.55 -19.76 38.52
C ASN A 2 61.55 -18.97 37.19
N ARG A 3 61.82 -17.71 37.09
CA ARG A 3 62.46 -16.62 37.87
C ARG A 3 62.37 -15.35 37.00
N THR A 4 61.88 -14.30 37.53
CA THR A 4 62.54 -13.07 38.09
C THR A 4 63.35 -12.16 37.18
N ARG A 5 63.08 -10.87 37.35
CA ARG A 5 64.00 -9.70 37.38
C ARG A 5 64.28 -8.99 36.04
N SER A 6 64.47 -7.71 35.90
CA SER A 6 64.46 -6.53 36.81
C SER A 6 64.53 -5.26 35.96
N LEU A 7 63.92 -4.20 36.48
CA LEU A 7 64.37 -2.77 36.57
C LEU A 7 65.42 -2.24 35.59
N ALA A 8 65.14 -1.11 34.97
CA ALA A 8 65.98 0.09 35.12
C ALA A 8 65.22 1.36 34.69
N VAL A 9 65.22 2.32 35.59
CA VAL A 9 64.81 3.71 35.49
C VAL A 9 65.91 4.50 34.83
N LEU A 10 65.63 5.44 33.96
CA LEU A 10 66.44 6.64 33.75
C LEU A 10 65.56 7.79 33.24
N ALA A 11 65.46 8.81 34.10
CA ALA A 11 64.91 10.12 33.81
C ALA A 11 65.96 10.97 33.10
N VAL A 12 65.58 11.71 32.07
CA VAL A 12 66.35 12.89 31.60
C VAL A 12 65.34 14.00 31.29
N VAL A 13 65.56 15.10 31.99
CA VAL A 13 64.92 16.41 31.86
C VAL A 13 65.57 17.11 30.65
N GLY A 14 64.79 17.77 29.79
CA GLY A 14 65.31 18.59 28.72
C GLY A 14 64.28 19.56 28.13
N LEU A 15 64.38 20.77 28.60
CA LEU A 15 64.03 22.12 28.09
C LEU A 15 63.07 22.29 26.92
N ALA A 16 62.15 23.21 27.16
CA ALA A 16 61.24 23.89 26.27
C ALA A 16 61.96 24.67 25.16
N LEU A 17 61.43 24.57 23.93
CA LEU A 17 61.54 25.57 22.87
C LEU A 17 60.16 25.78 22.26
N ALA A 18 59.65 26.98 22.50
CA ALA A 18 58.43 27.46 21.83
C ALA A 18 58.74 27.73 20.36
N ALA A 19 58.09 27.02 19.46
CA ALA A 19 58.00 27.38 18.04
C ALA A 19 56.51 27.65 17.72
N CYS A 20 56.21 28.91 17.42
CA CYS A 20 54.96 29.31 16.81
C CYS A 20 54.90 28.71 15.39
N SER A 21 53.99 27.82 15.15
CA SER A 21 53.51 27.45 13.80
C SER A 21 52.14 28.04 13.56
N PRO A 22 51.85 28.55 12.35
CA PRO A 22 50.55 29.13 12.05
C PRO A 22 49.48 28.06 12.06
N ALA A 23 48.30 28.43 12.57
CA ALA A 23 47.09 27.61 12.51
C ALA A 23 46.75 27.30 11.04
N GLU A 24 46.84 26.04 10.67
CA GLU A 24 46.15 25.55 9.46
C GLU A 24 44.63 25.58 9.78
N ASP A 25 43.94 26.47 9.04
CA ASP A 25 42.48 26.42 8.92
C ASP A 25 42.12 25.05 8.37
N THR A 26 41.72 24.11 9.23
CA THR A 26 40.95 22.96 8.81
C THR A 26 39.58 23.49 8.38
N SER A 27 39.49 23.85 7.12
CA SER A 27 38.22 23.96 6.43
C SER A 27 37.52 22.62 6.60
N SER A 28 36.53 22.56 7.53
CA SER A 28 35.50 21.51 7.53
C SER A 28 34.85 21.60 6.15
N GLU A 29 35.23 20.72 5.24
CA GLU A 29 34.40 20.40 4.11
C GLU A 29 33.06 19.90 4.66
N THR A 30 32.10 20.81 4.72
CA THR A 30 30.70 20.48 4.86
C THR A 30 30.38 19.61 3.64
N ALA A 31 30.20 18.32 3.89
CA ALA A 31 29.67 17.41 2.87
C ALA A 31 28.45 18.13 2.24
N PRO A 32 28.31 18.12 0.91
CA PRO A 32 27.14 18.72 0.29
C PRO A 32 25.92 18.02 0.89
N SER A 33 25.13 18.77 1.64
CA SER A 33 23.78 18.37 2.01
C SER A 33 23.09 18.06 0.69
N ALA A 34 22.73 16.81 0.45
CA ALA A 34 21.91 16.47 -0.70
C ALA A 34 20.71 17.40 -0.67
N SER A 35 20.67 18.34 -1.61
CA SER A 35 19.52 19.22 -1.78
C SER A 35 18.31 18.29 -1.94
N ALA A 36 17.35 18.35 -1.02
CA ALA A 36 16.10 17.66 -1.19
C ALA A 36 15.59 17.98 -2.59
N ALA A 37 15.32 16.98 -3.40
CA ALA A 37 14.80 17.17 -4.75
C ALA A 37 13.55 18.05 -4.63
N SER A 38 13.44 19.10 -5.45
CA SER A 38 12.24 19.90 -5.50
C SER A 38 11.12 19.06 -6.06
N CYS A 39 9.99 19.00 -5.35
CA CYS A 39 8.79 18.31 -5.81
C CYS A 39 7.83 19.22 -6.60
N ASP A 40 8.33 20.35 -7.08
CA ASP A 40 7.55 21.22 -7.94
C ASP A 40 7.28 20.56 -9.30
N LYS A 41 6.06 20.60 -9.80
CA LYS A 41 5.63 20.04 -11.09
C LYS A 41 6.62 20.29 -12.22
N ALA A 42 7.21 21.49 -12.29
CA ALA A 42 8.15 21.88 -13.35
C ALA A 42 9.46 21.09 -13.33
N THR A 43 9.79 20.42 -12.22
CA THR A 43 11.02 19.65 -12.02
C THR A 43 10.79 18.14 -12.06
N LEU A 44 9.52 17.72 -12.04
CA LEU A 44 9.16 16.30 -12.05
C LEU A 44 9.35 15.69 -13.45
N THR A 45 9.88 14.48 -13.48
CA THR A 45 9.99 13.68 -14.69
C THR A 45 8.85 12.68 -14.75
N THR A 46 7.92 12.91 -15.65
CA THR A 46 6.74 12.07 -15.87
C THR A 46 6.82 11.33 -17.20
N VAL A 47 6.01 10.27 -17.38
CA VAL A 47 5.89 9.50 -18.63
C VAL A 47 5.56 10.44 -19.81
N GLU A 48 4.62 11.35 -19.60
CA GLU A 48 4.29 12.41 -20.55
C GLU A 48 4.71 13.77 -19.95
N PRO A 49 5.66 14.50 -20.57
CA PRO A 49 6.13 15.76 -20.01
C PRO A 49 5.01 16.75 -19.67
N GLY A 50 4.94 17.17 -18.41
CA GLY A 50 3.96 18.12 -17.91
C GLY A 50 2.58 17.55 -17.64
N LYS A 51 2.39 16.24 -17.84
CA LYS A 51 1.18 15.49 -17.48
C LYS A 51 1.51 14.46 -16.42
N LEU A 52 0.50 14.04 -15.66
CA LEU A 52 0.57 12.93 -14.73
C LEU A 52 -0.33 11.82 -15.27
N VAL A 53 0.28 10.72 -15.70
CA VAL A 53 -0.45 9.55 -16.21
C VAL A 53 -0.76 8.64 -15.04
N ILE A 54 -2.05 8.53 -14.70
CA ILE A 54 -2.52 7.70 -13.59
C ILE A 54 -3.27 6.49 -14.13
N ALA A 55 -2.89 5.30 -13.69
CA ALA A 55 -3.57 4.06 -14.02
C ALA A 55 -4.54 3.65 -12.90
N THR A 56 -5.59 2.93 -13.28
CA THR A 56 -6.48 2.22 -12.37
C THR A 56 -7.00 0.94 -13.04
N GLY A 57 -7.81 0.15 -12.35
CA GLY A 57 -8.36 -1.12 -12.82
C GLY A 57 -9.22 -1.03 -14.08
N GLN A 58 -9.43 -2.17 -14.72
CA GLN A 58 -10.33 -2.31 -15.86
C GLN A 58 -11.25 -3.54 -15.69
N PRO A 59 -12.50 -3.33 -15.25
CA PRO A 59 -13.06 -2.07 -14.75
C PRO A 59 -12.49 -1.68 -13.37
N SER A 60 -12.68 -0.43 -12.96
CA SER A 60 -12.54 0.02 -11.59
C SER A 60 -13.90 -0.01 -10.89
N TYR A 61 -13.91 -0.24 -9.56
CA TYR A 61 -15.12 -0.53 -8.81
C TYR A 61 -15.36 0.51 -7.70
N GLU A 62 -16.67 0.63 -7.33
CA GLU A 62 -17.06 1.29 -6.08
C GLU A 62 -16.46 0.53 -4.88
N PRO A 63 -16.17 1.21 -3.78
CA PRO A 63 -16.24 2.66 -3.55
C PRO A 63 -14.96 3.40 -3.98
N TRP A 64 -14.04 2.71 -4.65
CA TRP A 64 -12.70 3.20 -5.01
C TRP A 64 -12.75 4.20 -6.16
N VAL A 65 -13.54 3.91 -7.17
CA VAL A 65 -13.79 4.76 -8.34
C VAL A 65 -15.27 4.70 -8.69
N SER A 66 -15.95 5.82 -8.65
CA SER A 66 -17.38 5.87 -8.93
C SER A 66 -17.69 5.69 -10.42
N ASN A 67 -18.68 4.84 -10.72
CA ASN A 67 -19.20 4.60 -12.07
C ASN A 67 -18.13 4.20 -13.09
N ASP A 68 -17.04 3.57 -12.68
CA ASP A 68 -15.89 3.26 -13.55
C ASP A 68 -15.35 4.50 -14.30
N ALA A 69 -15.42 5.68 -13.68
CA ALA A 69 -15.11 6.97 -14.27
C ALA A 69 -14.08 7.75 -13.42
N PRO A 70 -12.79 7.31 -13.37
CA PRO A 70 -11.77 7.92 -12.49
C PRO A 70 -11.53 9.39 -12.79
N GLN A 71 -11.78 9.84 -14.03
CA GLN A 71 -11.67 11.24 -14.43
C GLN A 71 -12.69 12.16 -13.74
N SER A 72 -13.72 11.62 -13.10
CA SER A 72 -14.68 12.40 -12.30
C SER A 72 -14.08 12.92 -10.99
N GLY A 73 -13.04 12.25 -10.48
CA GLY A 73 -12.50 12.45 -9.14
C GLY A 73 -13.41 11.91 -8.04
N GLU A 74 -14.45 11.15 -8.40
CA GLU A 74 -15.40 10.54 -7.47
C GLU A 74 -15.00 9.10 -7.14
N GLY A 75 -15.13 8.71 -5.86
CA GLY A 75 -14.61 7.48 -5.28
C GLY A 75 -13.30 7.73 -4.54
N PHE A 76 -13.00 6.88 -3.55
CA PHE A 76 -11.90 7.12 -2.61
C PHE A 76 -10.55 7.26 -3.31
N GLU A 77 -10.16 6.28 -4.14
CA GLU A 77 -8.85 6.31 -4.81
C GLU A 77 -8.77 7.39 -5.90
N ALA A 78 -9.87 7.65 -6.62
CA ALA A 78 -9.90 8.75 -7.57
C ALA A 78 -9.69 10.09 -6.86
N ALA A 79 -10.34 10.30 -5.71
CA ALA A 79 -10.19 11.53 -4.92
C ALA A 79 -8.78 11.65 -4.31
N VAL A 80 -8.19 10.56 -3.79
CA VAL A 80 -6.80 10.53 -3.30
C VAL A 80 -5.83 10.89 -4.41
N ALA A 81 -6.01 10.32 -5.61
CA ALA A 81 -5.15 10.61 -6.76
C ALA A 81 -5.15 12.09 -7.14
N TYR A 82 -6.33 12.71 -7.20
CA TYR A 82 -6.45 14.16 -7.48
C TYR A 82 -5.84 15.01 -6.38
N ALA A 83 -6.10 14.70 -5.11
CA ALA A 83 -5.55 15.44 -3.98
C ALA A 83 -4.01 15.35 -3.93
N ALA A 84 -3.43 14.16 -4.14
CA ALA A 84 -1.99 13.97 -4.19
C ALA A 84 -1.34 14.68 -5.40
N ALA A 85 -2.01 14.68 -6.55
CA ALA A 85 -1.57 15.39 -7.74
C ALA A 85 -1.58 16.92 -7.52
N GLU A 86 -2.62 17.45 -6.88
CA GLU A 86 -2.71 18.87 -6.52
C GLU A 86 -1.59 19.28 -5.57
N ALA A 87 -1.24 18.44 -4.58
CA ALA A 87 -0.13 18.67 -3.66
C ALA A 87 1.23 18.79 -4.39
N LEU A 88 1.37 18.18 -5.57
CA LEU A 88 2.54 18.32 -6.45
C LEU A 88 2.40 19.42 -7.51
N GLY A 89 1.30 20.20 -7.49
CA GLY A 89 1.05 21.32 -8.39
C GLY A 89 0.50 20.92 -9.78
N PHE A 90 -0.07 19.73 -9.93
CA PHE A 90 -0.82 19.35 -11.13
C PHE A 90 -2.26 19.83 -11.04
N ASP A 91 -2.73 20.52 -12.07
CA ASP A 91 -4.14 20.84 -12.22
C ASP A 91 -4.92 19.60 -12.72
N PRO A 92 -6.22 19.50 -12.50
CA PRO A 92 -7.03 18.38 -13.03
C PRO A 92 -6.91 18.18 -14.55
N ALA A 93 -6.65 19.24 -15.32
CA ALA A 93 -6.42 19.20 -16.77
C ALA A 93 -5.07 18.56 -17.17
N ASP A 94 -4.17 18.39 -16.22
CA ASP A 94 -2.86 17.74 -16.43
C ASP A 94 -2.88 16.26 -16.13
N ILE A 95 -3.97 15.74 -15.57
CA ILE A 95 -4.13 14.33 -15.22
C ILE A 95 -4.70 13.58 -16.42
N GLN A 96 -4.04 12.49 -16.76
CA GLN A 96 -4.49 11.55 -17.79
C GLN A 96 -4.70 10.19 -17.16
N TRP A 97 -5.90 9.62 -17.33
CA TRP A 97 -6.20 8.29 -16.84
C TRP A 97 -5.95 7.21 -17.90
N THR A 98 -5.34 6.12 -17.49
CA THR A 98 -5.18 4.89 -18.27
C THR A 98 -5.69 3.69 -17.50
N ARG A 99 -5.75 2.52 -18.14
CA ARG A 99 -6.26 1.29 -17.57
C ARG A 99 -5.21 0.20 -17.60
N THR A 100 -5.14 -0.58 -16.53
CA THR A 100 -4.29 -1.76 -16.46
C THR A 100 -4.94 -2.84 -15.62
N THR A 101 -4.53 -4.09 -15.81
CA THR A 101 -4.94 -5.17 -14.91
C THR A 101 -4.04 -5.20 -13.69
N PHE A 102 -4.54 -5.77 -12.60
CA PHE A 102 -3.83 -5.81 -11.32
C PHE A 102 -2.47 -6.52 -11.44
N ASP A 103 -2.46 -7.69 -12.08
CA ASP A 103 -1.26 -8.52 -12.29
C ASP A 103 -0.19 -7.84 -13.14
N VAL A 104 -0.60 -7.10 -14.18
CA VAL A 104 0.32 -6.31 -15.03
C VAL A 104 0.93 -5.15 -14.24
N ALA A 105 0.16 -4.52 -13.38
CA ALA A 105 0.65 -3.40 -12.58
C ALA A 105 1.74 -3.80 -11.59
N ILE A 106 1.59 -4.92 -10.89
CA ILE A 106 2.58 -5.43 -9.90
C ILE A 106 3.75 -6.18 -10.54
N ALA A 107 3.65 -6.56 -11.82
CA ALA A 107 4.73 -7.27 -12.51
C ALA A 107 5.99 -6.39 -12.65
N PRO A 108 7.20 -6.98 -12.60
CA PRO A 108 8.41 -6.20 -12.85
C PRO A 108 8.48 -5.68 -14.29
N GLY A 109 9.15 -4.54 -14.49
CA GLY A 109 9.38 -3.94 -15.80
C GLY A 109 8.95 -2.48 -15.90
N ALA A 110 9.16 -1.90 -17.08
CA ALA A 110 8.79 -0.52 -17.35
C ALA A 110 7.25 -0.36 -17.33
N LYS A 111 6.80 0.78 -16.81
CA LYS A 111 5.39 1.15 -16.77
C LYS A 111 5.11 2.27 -17.78
N ASP A 112 3.88 2.28 -18.30
CA ASP A 112 3.34 3.31 -19.18
C ASP A 112 2.49 4.34 -18.42
N PHE A 113 2.61 4.35 -17.08
CA PHE A 113 1.98 5.26 -16.15
C PHE A 113 2.98 5.78 -15.12
N ASP A 114 2.68 6.93 -14.54
CA ASP A 114 3.42 7.50 -13.42
C ASP A 114 2.96 6.90 -12.09
N TRP A 115 1.65 6.81 -11.89
CA TRP A 115 0.98 6.27 -10.71
C TRP A 115 -0.04 5.20 -11.08
N ASN A 116 -0.29 4.30 -10.13
CA ASN A 116 -1.42 3.39 -10.22
C ASN A 116 -2.07 3.25 -8.83
N LEU A 117 -3.39 3.44 -8.78
CA LEU A 117 -4.22 3.23 -7.60
C LEU A 117 -5.26 2.16 -7.94
N GLN A 118 -5.13 1.01 -7.30
CA GLN A 118 -6.00 -0.16 -7.48
C GLN A 118 -5.88 -1.10 -6.27
N GLN A 119 -6.04 -0.54 -5.09
CA GLN A 119 -5.99 -1.24 -3.80
C GLN A 119 -4.70 -2.08 -3.63
N PHE A 120 -3.56 -1.51 -3.98
CA PHE A 120 -2.28 -2.21 -3.86
C PHE A 120 -1.76 -2.16 -2.43
N SER A 121 -1.81 -3.29 -1.73
CA SER A 121 -1.11 -3.44 -0.45
C SER A 121 0.39 -3.35 -0.66
N ILE A 122 1.06 -2.55 0.16
CA ILE A 122 2.52 -2.48 0.23
C ILE A 122 3.03 -3.78 0.86
N THR A 123 3.84 -4.54 0.12
CA THR A 123 4.45 -5.77 0.63
C THR A 123 5.91 -5.86 0.20
N GLU A 124 6.77 -6.47 1.04
CA GLU A 124 8.18 -6.66 0.73
C GLU A 124 8.42 -7.37 -0.61
N ASP A 125 7.51 -8.26 -1.03
CA ASP A 125 7.64 -8.97 -2.30
C ASP A 125 7.32 -8.06 -3.48
N ARG A 126 6.30 -7.20 -3.37
CA ARG A 126 5.97 -6.23 -4.41
C ARG A 126 7.03 -5.14 -4.54
N GLU A 127 7.61 -4.68 -3.43
CA GLU A 127 8.69 -3.67 -3.41
C GLU A 127 9.97 -4.12 -4.12
N LYS A 128 10.14 -5.41 -4.39
CA LYS A 128 11.23 -5.91 -5.25
C LYS A 128 11.02 -5.63 -6.73
N ALA A 129 9.78 -5.37 -7.15
CA ALA A 129 9.37 -5.22 -8.55
C ALA A 129 8.87 -3.82 -8.89
N VAL A 130 8.32 -3.09 -7.93
CA VAL A 130 7.68 -1.78 -8.08
C VAL A 130 7.99 -0.91 -6.87
N ASP A 131 7.81 0.41 -7.00
CA ASP A 131 7.90 1.33 -5.87
C ASP A 131 6.50 1.64 -5.33
N PHE A 132 6.44 2.09 -4.09
CA PHE A 132 5.24 2.60 -3.44
C PHE A 132 5.48 3.96 -2.79
N SER A 133 4.41 4.76 -2.69
CA SER A 133 4.37 5.88 -1.76
C SER A 133 4.23 5.41 -0.32
N SER A 134 4.25 6.34 0.64
CA SER A 134 3.65 6.10 1.96
C SER A 134 2.21 5.62 1.80
N SER A 135 1.71 4.86 2.80
CA SER A 135 0.33 4.39 2.81
C SER A 135 -0.66 5.56 2.73
N TYR A 136 -1.73 5.41 1.93
CA TYR A 136 -2.87 6.33 1.95
C TYR A 136 -4.08 5.73 2.67
N TYR A 137 -4.09 4.43 2.98
CA TYR A 137 -5.19 3.74 3.65
C TYR A 137 -4.72 2.47 4.37
N ASP A 138 -5.26 2.22 5.55
CA ASP A 138 -5.06 0.99 6.31
C ASP A 138 -6.31 0.11 6.19
N VAL A 139 -6.17 -1.15 5.77
CA VAL A 139 -7.30 -2.00 5.42
C VAL A 139 -7.26 -3.36 6.11
N ASN A 140 -8.43 -3.84 6.53
CA ASN A 140 -8.61 -5.22 6.99
C ASN A 140 -9.20 -6.09 5.89
N GLN A 141 -8.88 -7.38 5.90
CA GLN A 141 -9.52 -8.38 5.07
C GLN A 141 -10.84 -8.83 5.69
N ALA A 142 -11.83 -9.12 4.86
CA ALA A 142 -13.13 -9.59 5.29
C ALA A 142 -13.64 -10.73 4.41
N ILE A 143 -14.54 -11.55 4.96
CA ILE A 143 -15.21 -12.62 4.22
C ILE A 143 -16.63 -12.17 3.90
N VAL A 144 -16.98 -12.23 2.62
CA VAL A 144 -18.32 -12.02 2.10
C VAL A 144 -18.93 -13.35 1.69
N SER A 145 -20.22 -13.53 1.99
CA SER A 145 -21.00 -14.70 1.67
C SER A 145 -22.44 -14.31 1.25
N TYR A 146 -23.33 -15.27 1.13
CA TYR A 146 -24.75 -15.08 0.83
C TYR A 146 -25.61 -15.73 1.93
N ALA A 147 -26.83 -15.26 2.14
CA ALA A 147 -27.75 -15.82 3.11
C ALA A 147 -28.03 -17.31 2.81
N GLY A 148 -27.88 -18.13 3.86
CA GLY A 148 -28.02 -19.59 3.75
C GLY A 148 -26.78 -20.33 3.23
N SER A 149 -25.65 -19.65 3.04
CA SER A 149 -24.36 -20.30 2.90
C SER A 149 -23.98 -21.04 4.20
N PRO A 150 -23.19 -22.12 4.12
CA PRO A 150 -22.70 -22.83 5.31
C PRO A 150 -21.95 -21.95 6.30
N ILE A 151 -21.35 -20.84 5.85
CA ILE A 151 -20.54 -19.93 6.67
C ILE A 151 -21.24 -18.59 6.99
N ALA A 152 -22.49 -18.41 6.56
CA ALA A 152 -23.16 -17.10 6.71
C ALA A 152 -23.29 -16.61 8.17
N GLU A 153 -23.30 -17.54 9.13
CA GLU A 153 -23.40 -17.26 10.57
C GLU A 153 -22.12 -17.62 11.33
N ALA A 154 -21.00 -17.83 10.63
CA ALA A 154 -19.73 -18.12 11.29
C ALA A 154 -19.29 -16.94 12.17
N ALA A 155 -18.82 -17.23 13.37
CA ALA A 155 -18.37 -16.24 14.34
C ALA A 155 -16.88 -16.44 14.71
N THR A 156 -16.33 -17.59 14.41
CA THR A 156 -14.94 -17.97 14.69
C THR A 156 -14.26 -18.50 13.44
N LEU A 157 -12.93 -18.49 13.42
CA LEU A 157 -12.15 -19.09 12.34
C LEU A 157 -12.42 -20.63 12.22
N ALA A 158 -12.71 -21.29 13.34
CA ALA A 158 -13.04 -22.72 13.36
C ALA A 158 -14.37 -23.02 12.64
N ASP A 159 -15.30 -22.08 12.60
CA ASP A 159 -16.58 -22.26 11.87
C ASP A 159 -16.37 -22.25 10.34
N LEU A 160 -15.18 -21.89 9.89
CA LEU A 160 -14.81 -21.90 8.47
C LEU A 160 -14.19 -23.23 8.02
N ASP A 161 -14.03 -24.20 8.92
CA ASP A 161 -13.56 -25.53 8.56
C ASP A 161 -14.44 -26.10 7.44
N SER A 162 -13.85 -26.59 6.36
CA SER A 162 -14.55 -27.05 5.16
C SER A 162 -15.22 -25.96 4.30
N ALA A 163 -15.01 -24.67 4.59
CA ALA A 163 -15.49 -23.59 3.75
C ALA A 163 -14.71 -23.53 2.42
N LYS A 164 -15.45 -23.46 1.31
CA LYS A 164 -14.88 -23.22 0.00
C LYS A 164 -14.75 -21.71 -0.21
N LEU A 165 -13.57 -21.19 0.07
CA LEU A 165 -13.28 -19.78 -0.10
C LEU A 165 -12.69 -19.50 -1.49
N GLY A 166 -12.86 -18.27 -1.96
CA GLY A 166 -12.26 -17.78 -3.18
C GLY A 166 -11.66 -16.40 -3.00
N ALA A 167 -10.66 -16.07 -3.83
CA ALA A 167 -10.05 -14.74 -3.88
C ALA A 167 -9.42 -14.47 -5.25
N ALA A 168 -9.10 -13.20 -5.52
CA ALA A 168 -8.42 -12.80 -6.75
C ALA A 168 -6.94 -13.18 -6.73
N VAL A 169 -6.41 -13.61 -7.87
CA VAL A 169 -5.00 -13.97 -8.03
C VAL A 169 -4.07 -12.79 -7.71
N GLY A 170 -2.99 -13.07 -6.97
CA GLY A 170 -1.96 -12.08 -6.64
C GLY A 170 -2.37 -11.03 -5.60
N SER A 171 -3.57 -11.14 -5.02
CA SER A 171 -4.05 -10.25 -3.96
C SER A 171 -3.61 -10.73 -2.56
N THR A 172 -3.48 -9.81 -1.61
CA THR A 172 -3.29 -10.15 -0.19
C THR A 172 -4.51 -10.85 0.39
N SER A 173 -5.69 -10.66 -0.20
CA SER A 173 -6.90 -11.45 0.12
C SER A 173 -6.73 -12.93 -0.17
N LEU A 174 -6.03 -13.30 -1.26
CA LEU A 174 -5.70 -14.69 -1.55
C LEU A 174 -4.74 -15.26 -0.52
N ASP A 175 -3.70 -14.50 -0.16
CA ASP A 175 -2.74 -14.91 0.86
C ASP A 175 -3.43 -15.10 2.22
N ALA A 176 -4.33 -14.20 2.59
CA ALA A 176 -5.14 -14.30 3.80
C ALA A 176 -6.06 -15.53 3.77
N ALA A 177 -6.76 -15.77 2.65
CA ALA A 177 -7.62 -16.95 2.50
C ALA A 177 -6.84 -18.26 2.64
N GLN A 178 -5.65 -18.35 2.05
CA GLN A 178 -4.78 -19.53 2.12
C GLN A 178 -4.25 -19.80 3.54
N GLN A 179 -4.15 -18.76 4.38
CA GLN A 179 -3.71 -18.91 5.78
C GLN A 179 -4.83 -19.43 6.70
N LEU A 180 -6.09 -19.38 6.28
CA LEU A 180 -7.22 -19.79 7.12
C LEU A 180 -7.32 -21.30 7.36
N ALA A 181 -6.53 -22.13 6.68
CA ALA A 181 -6.46 -23.58 6.89
C ALA A 181 -7.85 -24.26 6.92
N THR A 182 -8.75 -23.89 6.03
CA THR A 182 -10.14 -24.40 5.97
C THR A 182 -10.27 -25.86 5.57
N GLY A 183 -9.16 -26.55 5.28
CA GLY A 183 -9.16 -27.94 4.79
C GLY A 183 -9.53 -28.09 3.32
N GLU A 184 -10.07 -27.07 2.69
CA GLU A 184 -10.38 -26.99 1.27
C GLU A 184 -9.36 -26.09 0.55
N GLU A 185 -9.09 -26.38 -0.73
CA GLU A 185 -8.23 -25.53 -1.54
C GLU A 185 -8.96 -24.23 -1.89
N VAL A 186 -8.29 -23.08 -1.72
CA VAL A 186 -8.86 -21.78 -2.07
C VAL A 186 -9.02 -21.66 -3.59
N ALA A 187 -10.22 -21.32 -4.04
CA ALA A 187 -10.49 -21.09 -5.46
C ALA A 187 -9.89 -19.75 -5.90
N VAL A 188 -9.02 -19.80 -6.91
CA VAL A 188 -8.34 -18.61 -7.43
C VAL A 188 -9.05 -18.09 -8.67
N PHE A 189 -9.39 -16.81 -8.66
CA PHE A 189 -10.08 -16.12 -9.75
C PHE A 189 -9.20 -15.03 -10.38
N ASN A 190 -9.47 -14.67 -11.62
CA ASN A 190 -8.72 -13.61 -12.30
C ASN A 190 -8.94 -12.22 -11.66
N ASP A 191 -10.13 -12.01 -11.11
CA ASP A 191 -10.56 -10.76 -10.47
C ASP A 191 -11.73 -11.00 -9.51
N ASN A 192 -12.12 -9.96 -8.77
CA ASN A 192 -13.23 -10.01 -7.83
C ASN A 192 -14.59 -10.25 -8.53
N ALA A 193 -14.79 -9.78 -9.78
CA ALA A 193 -16.04 -9.99 -10.50
C ALA A 193 -16.26 -11.49 -10.84
N ALA A 194 -15.19 -12.19 -11.20
CA ALA A 194 -15.24 -13.64 -11.43
C ALA A 194 -15.52 -14.40 -10.12
N ALA A 195 -14.91 -13.98 -9.00
CA ALA A 195 -15.19 -14.55 -7.68
C ALA A 195 -16.65 -14.32 -7.25
N VAL A 196 -17.18 -13.10 -7.42
CA VAL A 196 -18.59 -12.77 -7.17
C VAL A 196 -19.54 -13.64 -8.02
N SER A 197 -19.21 -13.83 -9.30
CA SER A 197 -20.00 -14.71 -10.17
C SER A 197 -20.03 -16.15 -9.66
N ALA A 198 -18.89 -16.67 -9.19
CA ALA A 198 -18.81 -18.01 -8.61
C ALA A 198 -19.61 -18.12 -7.29
N LEU A 199 -19.57 -17.07 -6.44
CA LEU A 199 -20.35 -17.01 -5.20
C LEU A 199 -21.86 -16.99 -5.48
N LYS A 200 -22.32 -16.15 -6.42
CA LYS A 200 -23.74 -16.10 -6.86
C LYS A 200 -24.22 -17.45 -7.42
N ASN A 201 -23.32 -18.18 -8.06
CA ASN A 201 -23.62 -19.54 -8.58
C ASN A 201 -23.43 -20.64 -7.52
N LYS A 202 -23.13 -20.29 -6.26
CA LYS A 202 -22.91 -21.22 -5.15
C LYS A 202 -21.82 -22.27 -5.42
N GLN A 203 -20.81 -21.88 -6.18
CA GLN A 203 -19.64 -22.71 -6.47
C GLN A 203 -18.60 -22.62 -5.35
N ILE A 204 -18.61 -21.50 -4.62
CA ILE A 204 -17.85 -21.22 -3.40
C ILE A 204 -18.81 -20.74 -2.31
N ASP A 205 -18.40 -20.86 -1.05
CA ASP A 205 -19.19 -20.48 0.12
C ASP A 205 -18.93 -19.03 0.54
N GLY A 206 -17.76 -18.50 0.23
CA GLY A 206 -17.38 -17.11 0.52
C GLY A 206 -16.22 -16.62 -0.32
N ILE A 207 -16.06 -15.30 -0.38
CA ILE A 207 -14.91 -14.62 -0.98
C ILE A 207 -14.21 -13.77 0.06
N VAL A 208 -12.87 -13.76 0.02
CA VAL A 208 -12.04 -12.88 0.84
C VAL A 208 -11.70 -11.66 0.01
N VAL A 209 -11.97 -10.48 0.56
CA VAL A 209 -11.76 -9.17 -0.06
C VAL A 209 -11.45 -8.13 1.01
N ASP A 210 -10.99 -6.96 0.60
CA ASP A 210 -10.84 -5.81 1.48
C ASP A 210 -12.20 -5.37 2.06
N LEU A 211 -12.22 -4.95 3.30
CA LEU A 211 -13.45 -4.61 4.02
C LEU A 211 -14.35 -3.58 3.29
N PRO A 212 -13.84 -2.46 2.74
CA PRO A 212 -14.69 -1.54 1.98
C PRO A 212 -15.29 -2.18 0.73
N THR A 213 -14.54 -3.04 0.06
CA THR A 213 -15.05 -3.85 -1.06
C THR A 213 -16.15 -4.80 -0.58
N ALA A 214 -15.99 -5.42 0.60
CA ALA A 214 -17.02 -6.28 1.18
C ALA A 214 -18.34 -5.54 1.39
N PHE A 215 -18.32 -4.32 1.92
CA PHE A 215 -19.53 -3.50 2.09
C PHE A 215 -20.19 -3.19 0.75
N TYR A 216 -19.43 -2.81 -0.27
CA TYR A 216 -19.99 -2.59 -1.59
C TYR A 216 -20.65 -3.86 -2.16
N LEU A 217 -19.96 -4.99 -2.08
CA LEU A 217 -20.47 -6.25 -2.63
C LEU A 217 -21.81 -6.68 -2.02
N VAL A 218 -21.95 -6.56 -0.71
CA VAL A 218 -23.24 -6.92 -0.04
C VAL A 218 -24.32 -5.87 -0.25
N ALA A 219 -23.96 -4.63 -0.50
CA ALA A 219 -24.93 -3.56 -0.74
C ALA A 219 -25.44 -3.52 -2.18
N ALA A 220 -24.62 -3.88 -3.17
CA ALA A 220 -24.90 -3.62 -4.58
C ALA A 220 -24.79 -4.83 -5.51
N GLU A 221 -23.97 -5.83 -5.17
CA GLU A 221 -23.63 -6.90 -6.09
C GLU A 221 -24.23 -8.26 -5.73
N ILE A 222 -24.37 -8.58 -4.46
CA ILE A 222 -24.77 -9.91 -4.00
C ILE A 222 -26.14 -9.81 -3.35
N ASP A 223 -27.16 -10.35 -3.99
CA ASP A 223 -28.50 -10.46 -3.43
C ASP A 223 -28.45 -11.23 -2.10
N GLU A 224 -29.00 -10.64 -1.04
CA GLU A 224 -28.93 -11.18 0.31
C GLU A 224 -27.48 -11.45 0.76
N GLY A 225 -26.53 -10.61 0.33
CA GLY A 225 -25.12 -10.67 0.70
C GLY A 225 -24.92 -10.48 2.21
N VAL A 226 -23.96 -11.20 2.76
CA VAL A 226 -23.61 -11.16 4.19
C VAL A 226 -22.11 -10.93 4.32
N ILE A 227 -21.70 -9.97 5.15
CA ILE A 227 -20.32 -9.91 5.65
C ILE A 227 -20.24 -10.87 6.82
N VAL A 228 -19.55 -11.99 6.65
CA VAL A 228 -19.35 -13.01 7.69
C VAL A 228 -18.53 -12.41 8.84
N GLY A 229 -17.45 -11.71 8.52
CA GLY A 229 -16.61 -11.01 9.48
C GLY A 229 -15.30 -10.54 8.88
N GLN A 230 -14.62 -9.68 9.65
CA GLN A 230 -13.24 -9.32 9.36
C GLN A 230 -12.30 -10.43 9.83
N LEU A 231 -11.23 -10.64 9.10
CA LEU A 231 -10.15 -11.49 9.57
C LEU A 231 -9.35 -10.77 10.66
N PRO A 232 -8.92 -11.48 11.72
CA PRO A 232 -8.00 -10.89 12.68
C PRO A 232 -6.69 -10.54 11.97
N ALA A 233 -6.05 -9.45 12.40
CA ALA A 233 -4.69 -9.17 11.97
C ALA A 233 -3.79 -10.38 12.26
N ALA A 234 -2.88 -10.72 11.35
CA ALA A 234 -1.92 -11.80 11.57
C ALA A 234 -1.16 -11.56 12.89
N GLU A 235 -0.82 -12.64 13.62
CA GLU A 235 -0.10 -12.53 14.91
C GLU A 235 1.19 -11.70 14.73
N GLY A 236 1.26 -10.54 15.38
CA GLY A 236 2.36 -9.58 15.23
C GLY A 236 2.37 -8.81 13.91
N GLY A 237 1.34 -8.96 13.07
CA GLY A 237 1.18 -8.28 11.81
C GLY A 237 0.58 -6.87 11.97
N THR A 238 0.98 -6.00 11.08
CA THR A 238 0.30 -4.75 10.81
C THR A 238 -0.89 -5.02 9.88
N THR A 239 -1.91 -4.18 9.98
CA THR A 239 -2.98 -4.11 8.98
C THR A 239 -2.39 -3.92 7.59
N ASP A 240 -3.01 -4.47 6.55
CA ASP A 240 -2.61 -4.19 5.17
C ASP A 240 -2.67 -2.68 4.89
N GLN A 241 -1.69 -2.17 4.15
CA GLN A 241 -1.56 -0.74 3.87
C GLN A 241 -1.53 -0.51 2.36
N PHE A 242 -2.45 0.31 1.85
CA PHE A 242 -2.44 0.66 0.44
C PHE A 242 -1.50 1.83 0.15
N GLY A 243 -0.68 1.68 -0.89
CA GLY A 243 0.19 2.73 -1.41
C GLY A 243 -0.08 3.04 -2.89
N ILE A 244 0.22 4.26 -3.30
CA ILE A 244 0.28 4.58 -4.73
C ILE A 244 1.45 3.81 -5.32
N LEU A 245 1.16 2.96 -6.30
CA LEU A 245 2.17 2.14 -6.99
C LEU A 245 2.84 2.94 -8.11
N LEU A 246 4.15 2.85 -8.19
CA LEU A 246 4.99 3.45 -9.26
C LEU A 246 5.87 2.38 -9.89
N GLY A 247 6.45 2.68 -11.04
CA GLY A 247 7.49 1.82 -11.62
C GLY A 247 8.72 1.76 -10.70
N ASN A 248 9.43 0.63 -10.73
CA ASN A 248 10.63 0.42 -9.91
C ASN A 248 11.69 1.50 -10.18
N ASN A 249 12.24 2.10 -9.11
CA ASN A 249 13.15 3.23 -9.13
C ASN A 249 12.58 4.47 -9.84
N SER A 250 11.29 4.72 -9.67
CA SER A 250 10.63 5.90 -10.23
C SER A 250 11.23 7.19 -9.63
N PRO A 251 11.57 8.19 -10.48
CA PRO A 251 12.01 9.49 -9.98
C PRO A 251 10.92 10.23 -9.20
N LEU A 252 9.69 9.79 -9.28
CA LEU A 252 8.54 10.38 -8.59
C LEU A 252 8.31 9.82 -7.19
N THR A 253 8.89 8.67 -6.82
CA THR A 253 8.58 7.95 -5.57
C THR A 253 8.70 8.86 -4.33
N ALA A 254 9.80 9.59 -4.20
CA ALA A 254 10.02 10.47 -3.05
C ALA A 254 8.99 11.62 -3.00
N CYS A 255 8.65 12.21 -4.14
CA CYS A 255 7.69 13.30 -4.20
C CYS A 255 6.25 12.81 -4.01
N THR A 256 5.91 11.63 -4.52
CA THR A 256 4.62 10.98 -4.29
C THR A 256 4.44 10.67 -2.80
N THR A 257 5.48 10.13 -2.14
CA THR A 257 5.50 9.92 -0.69
C THR A 257 5.27 11.23 0.07
N GLN A 258 5.98 12.30 -0.29
CA GLN A 258 5.80 13.60 0.34
C GLN A 258 4.36 14.13 0.18
N ALA A 259 3.74 13.96 -0.99
CA ALA A 259 2.37 14.37 -1.24
C ALA A 259 1.39 13.60 -0.33
N VAL A 260 1.50 12.27 -0.27
CA VAL A 260 0.65 11.43 0.59
C VAL A 260 0.84 11.78 2.07
N ASP A 261 2.08 11.98 2.52
CA ASP A 261 2.39 12.38 3.90
C ASP A 261 1.79 13.75 4.24
N GLN A 262 1.78 14.67 3.29
CA GLN A 262 1.12 15.98 3.45
C GLN A 262 -0.38 15.81 3.63
N LEU A 263 -1.05 15.03 2.76
CA LEU A 263 -2.50 14.77 2.86
C LEU A 263 -2.88 14.09 4.18
N ARG A 264 -2.00 13.25 4.71
CA ARG A 264 -2.18 12.65 6.04
C ARG A 264 -2.03 13.70 7.14
N ALA A 265 -0.99 14.53 7.06
CA ALA A 265 -0.67 15.52 8.10
C ALA A 265 -1.73 16.63 8.21
N ASP A 266 -2.38 17.01 7.11
CA ASP A 266 -3.41 18.04 7.09
C ASP A 266 -4.84 17.50 7.27
N GLY A 267 -5.01 16.17 7.39
CA GLY A 267 -6.29 15.50 7.61
C GLY A 267 -7.11 15.27 6.34
N THR A 268 -6.55 15.53 5.17
CA THR A 268 -7.25 15.32 3.89
C THR A 268 -7.59 13.85 3.69
N LEU A 269 -6.66 12.91 4.01
CA LEU A 269 -6.94 11.48 3.88
C LEU A 269 -8.13 11.04 4.75
N ASP A 270 -8.17 11.47 6.01
CA ASP A 270 -9.27 11.15 6.94
C ASP A 270 -10.62 11.69 6.41
N GLN A 271 -10.62 12.89 5.83
CA GLN A 271 -11.82 13.48 5.23
C GLN A 271 -12.28 12.68 4.00
N LEU A 272 -11.36 12.27 3.12
CA LEU A 272 -11.67 11.49 1.94
C LEU A 272 -12.19 10.10 2.33
N GLU A 273 -11.57 9.45 3.30
CA GLU A 273 -12.03 8.17 3.86
C GLU A 273 -13.45 8.29 4.40
N SER A 274 -13.71 9.27 5.27
CA SER A 274 -15.04 9.53 5.82
C SER A 274 -16.09 9.81 4.73
N THR A 275 -15.70 10.46 3.66
CA THR A 275 -16.61 10.84 2.55
C THR A 275 -16.99 9.63 1.69
N TRP A 276 -16.03 8.79 1.35
CA TRP A 276 -16.21 7.75 0.34
C TRP A 276 -16.37 6.34 0.91
N LEU A 277 -15.72 6.05 2.03
CA LEU A 277 -15.78 4.72 2.66
C LEU A 277 -16.75 4.66 3.85
N GLY A 278 -17.19 5.82 4.31
CA GLY A 278 -18.08 5.94 5.46
C GLY A 278 -17.34 5.80 6.80
N SER A 279 -18.01 6.21 7.89
CA SER A 279 -17.52 5.92 9.23
C SER A 279 -17.81 4.46 9.54
N ASP A 280 -16.80 3.65 9.65
CA ASP A 280 -16.76 2.26 10.13
C ASP A 280 -18.10 1.67 10.59
N ALA A 281 -18.86 1.15 9.68
CA ALA A 281 -19.83 0.14 10.02
C ALA A 281 -19.01 -1.12 10.33
N GLY A 282 -18.63 -1.30 11.61
CA GLY A 282 -17.75 -2.38 12.02
C GLY A 282 -18.37 -3.72 11.72
N ALA A 283 -17.82 -4.44 10.77
CA ALA A 283 -18.10 -5.87 10.69
C ALA A 283 -17.45 -6.57 11.89
N PRO A 284 -18.07 -7.61 12.46
CA PRO A 284 -17.48 -8.34 13.58
C PRO A 284 -16.15 -8.96 13.15
N THR A 285 -15.17 -8.99 14.05
CA THR A 285 -13.91 -9.73 13.79
C THR A 285 -14.11 -11.18 14.19
N LEU A 286 -13.79 -12.11 13.30
CA LEU A 286 -13.79 -13.54 13.57
C LEU A 286 -12.72 -13.87 14.61
N GLN A 287 -13.05 -14.75 15.57
CA GLN A 287 -12.19 -15.10 16.71
C GLN A 287 -11.51 -16.46 16.56
#